data_38740543be574cfe13c69711f110a774
#
_entry.id   38740543be574cfe13c69711f110a774
#
_cell.length_a   1.000
_cell.length_b   1.000
_cell.length_c   1.000
_cell.angle_alpha   90.00
_cell.angle_beta   90.00
_cell.angle_gamma   90.00
#
_symmetry.space_group_name_H-M   'P 1'
#
loop_
_entity.id
_entity.type
_entity.pdbx_description
1 polymer ?
#
loop_
_entity_poly.entity_id
_entity_poly.type
_entity_poly.pdbx_seq_one_letter_code
_entity_poly.pdbx_strand_id
1 'polypeptide(L)'
;MTAQTDQTAVEPSPDAPADPAAPRLAPPDLGDRLRQQVILSEFGVEALRGTDVDHLLQRAAELCAQGMGAEFCKALEYRRGEDTLLVRAGVGWGPEVIGQARVGADLASPAGFALKTGRPVISNHLAEETRFRTPELMAEYGIRRAINVLIENRDGAFGVLEVDDTREGMFEESDIAFMQGFANLLGGAIERQRTESLLRAALARQDLLAREMSHRVKNSLAIVASLLALQARAAEAEPAVQAALSDARSRVEAIAGVHDQLWRQGDKTGDGEGEGVPGELDLAPFLEKLVANLDSGAPGQSLTCTAAPQRISADRAIPIGLLVNELVTNALKYAYPPETHPDGGAIRVRAERELDTLVVEVADDGVGLPADFEIGRSSKSLGMRVVGSLTRQLGGTLTVPRTGQGACFRLEVPLAG
;
A
#
# COMPACT_ATOMS: atom_id res chain seq x y z
N MET A 1 -18.82 77.36 -19.56
CA MET A 1 -18.90 78.12 -18.29
C MET A 1 -18.58 77.13 -17.18
N THR A 2 -17.40 77.28 -16.70
CA THR A 2 -16.67 76.60 -15.68
C THR A 2 -17.18 76.95 -14.28
N ALA A 3 -17.34 75.97 -13.41
CA ALA A 3 -17.33 76.19 -11.97
C ALA A 3 -16.39 75.13 -11.33
N GLN A 4 -15.24 75.59 -10.96
CA GLN A 4 -14.26 74.96 -10.10
C GLN A 4 -14.76 75.05 -8.66
N THR A 5 -14.84 73.89 -7.95
CA THR A 5 -15.05 73.85 -6.50
C THR A 5 -13.73 73.49 -5.85
N ASP A 6 -13.22 74.41 -5.12
CA ASP A 6 -12.05 74.41 -4.27
C ASP A 6 -12.28 73.49 -3.05
N GLN A 7 -11.48 72.45 -2.85
CA GLN A 7 -11.41 71.64 -1.61
C GLN A 7 -10.13 72.03 -0.88
N THR A 8 -10.25 72.93 0.05
CA THR A 8 -9.24 73.21 1.06
C THR A 8 -9.08 72.00 2.02
N ALA A 9 -7.93 71.32 1.92
CA ALA A 9 -7.47 70.36 2.89
C ALA A 9 -7.17 71.05 4.24
N VAL A 10 -7.82 70.62 5.29
CA VAL A 10 -7.51 71.00 6.68
C VAL A 10 -6.42 70.08 7.19
N GLU A 11 -5.21 70.61 7.38
CA GLU A 11 -4.12 69.92 8.08
C GLU A 11 -4.47 69.75 9.57
N PRO A 12 -4.25 68.58 10.20
CA PRO A 12 -4.43 68.40 11.62
C PRO A 12 -3.33 69.10 12.43
N SER A 13 -3.74 69.83 13.45
CA SER A 13 -2.90 70.56 14.42
C SER A 13 -1.98 69.61 15.22
N PRO A 14 -0.70 69.96 15.45
CA PRO A 14 0.27 69.07 16.10
C PRO A 14 0.27 69.06 17.64
N ASP A 15 -0.72 69.58 18.31
CA ASP A 15 -0.75 69.68 19.79
C ASP A 15 -2.03 69.05 20.40
N ALA A 16 -2.13 67.70 20.39
CA ALA A 16 -2.95 66.99 21.34
C ALA A 16 -2.03 66.24 22.33
N PRO A 17 -2.16 66.47 23.66
CA PRO A 17 -1.33 65.74 24.64
C PRO A 17 -1.63 64.26 24.59
N ALA A 18 -0.60 63.45 24.39
CA ALA A 18 -0.68 61.98 24.52
C ALA A 18 -1.08 61.63 25.94
N ASP A 19 -2.11 60.82 26.09
CA ASP A 19 -2.58 60.25 27.34
C ASP A 19 -1.46 59.33 27.95
N PRO A 20 -0.90 59.59 29.14
CA PRO A 20 0.23 58.87 29.67
C PRO A 20 -0.12 57.63 30.50
N ALA A 21 -1.26 56.99 30.30
CA ALA A 21 -1.69 55.93 31.19
C ALA A 21 -2.19 54.65 30.50
N ALA A 22 -1.47 54.15 29.51
CA ALA A 22 -1.55 52.73 29.16
C ALA A 22 -0.28 52.02 29.66
N PRO A 23 -0.32 51.03 30.54
CA PRO A 23 0.88 50.28 30.92
C PRO A 23 1.41 49.57 29.68
N ARG A 24 2.53 50.08 29.14
CA ARG A 24 3.34 49.33 28.15
C ARG A 24 3.86 48.09 28.88
N LEU A 25 3.22 46.94 28.62
CA LEU A 25 3.76 45.65 29.00
C LEU A 25 5.16 45.53 28.45
N ALA A 26 6.11 45.16 29.27
CA ALA A 26 7.48 44.88 28.84
C ALA A 26 7.44 43.83 27.72
N PRO A 27 8.33 43.93 26.72
CA PRO A 27 8.40 42.89 25.67
C PRO A 27 8.57 41.53 26.32
N PRO A 28 7.94 40.45 25.76
CA PRO A 28 8.00 39.12 26.34
C PRO A 28 9.45 38.76 26.65
N ASP A 29 9.69 38.27 27.89
CA ASP A 29 11.04 37.96 28.34
C ASP A 29 11.68 36.93 27.39
N LEU A 30 12.95 37.10 27.06
CA LEU A 30 13.72 36.19 26.24
C LEU A 30 13.58 34.73 26.72
N GLY A 31 13.42 34.54 28.06
CA GLY A 31 13.17 33.27 28.70
C GLY A 31 11.84 32.62 28.25
N ASP A 32 10.78 33.39 28.08
CA ASP A 32 9.47 32.87 27.64
C ASP A 32 9.52 32.46 26.19
N ARG A 33 10.18 33.21 25.33
CA ARG A 33 10.37 32.84 23.92
C ARG A 33 11.20 31.57 23.75
N LEU A 34 12.28 31.42 24.53
CA LEU A 34 13.07 30.19 24.52
C LEU A 34 12.25 28.99 24.99
N ARG A 35 11.42 29.16 26.03
CA ARG A 35 10.52 28.12 26.52
C ARG A 35 9.52 27.69 25.44
N GLN A 36 8.89 28.64 24.77
CA GLN A 36 7.97 28.38 23.66
C GLN A 36 8.66 27.62 22.52
N GLN A 37 9.89 27.96 22.15
CA GLN A 37 10.65 27.24 21.12
C GLN A 37 10.98 25.80 21.52
N VAL A 38 11.33 25.55 22.79
CA VAL A 38 11.58 24.19 23.29
C VAL A 38 10.31 23.35 23.22
N ILE A 39 9.20 23.88 23.73
CA ILE A 39 7.89 23.21 23.70
C ILE A 39 7.47 22.86 22.27
N LEU A 40 7.58 23.79 21.32
CA LEU A 40 7.24 23.58 19.92
C LEU A 40 8.17 22.55 19.26
N SER A 41 9.46 22.55 19.59
CA SER A 41 10.43 21.56 19.09
C SER A 41 10.12 20.15 19.60
N GLU A 42 9.78 19.98 20.89
CA GLU A 42 9.39 18.70 21.46
C GLU A 42 8.13 18.16 20.79
N PHE A 43 7.11 19.01 20.62
CA PHE A 43 5.90 18.64 19.88
C PHE A 43 6.19 18.25 18.42
N GLY A 44 7.10 18.95 17.75
CA GLY A 44 7.51 18.64 16.37
C GLY A 44 8.07 17.23 16.25
N VAL A 45 8.91 16.79 17.20
CA VAL A 45 9.45 15.43 17.22
C VAL A 45 8.33 14.39 17.41
N GLU A 46 7.37 14.67 18.32
CA GLU A 46 6.23 13.81 18.57
C GLU A 46 5.31 13.69 17.35
N ALA A 47 5.00 14.81 16.70
CA ALA A 47 4.21 14.87 15.49
C ALA A 47 4.82 14.08 14.32
N LEU A 48 6.15 13.98 14.25
CA LEU A 48 6.85 13.21 13.20
C LEU A 48 6.85 11.68 13.44
N ARG A 49 6.66 11.22 14.68
CA ARG A 49 6.73 9.78 15.02
C ARG A 49 5.53 8.95 14.61
N GLY A 50 4.53 9.53 13.95
CA GLY A 50 3.36 8.78 13.47
C GLY A 50 2.33 8.46 14.55
N THR A 51 2.29 9.27 15.59
CA THR A 51 1.29 9.20 16.68
C THR A 51 -0.12 9.49 16.12
N ASP A 52 -1.14 8.91 16.76
CA ASP A 52 -2.55 9.14 16.42
C ASP A 52 -2.94 10.62 16.47
N VAL A 53 -3.78 11.06 15.52
CA VAL A 53 -4.18 12.48 15.41
C VAL A 53 -4.92 12.95 16.67
N ASP A 54 -5.78 12.13 17.28
CA ASP A 54 -6.50 12.53 18.48
C ASP A 54 -5.56 12.78 19.65
N HIS A 55 -4.52 11.94 19.80
CA HIS A 55 -3.47 12.16 20.79
C HIS A 55 -2.67 13.44 20.49
N LEU A 56 -2.34 13.69 19.22
CA LEU A 56 -1.61 14.91 18.85
C LEU A 56 -2.43 16.19 19.06
N LEU A 57 -3.74 16.17 18.79
CA LEU A 57 -4.64 17.29 19.07
C LEU A 57 -4.69 17.60 20.57
N GLN A 58 -4.82 16.56 21.40
CA GLN A 58 -4.82 16.72 22.85
C GLN A 58 -3.48 17.27 23.36
N ARG A 59 -2.38 16.72 22.88
CA ARG A 59 -1.03 17.13 23.25
C ARG A 59 -0.72 18.57 22.82
N ALA A 60 -1.15 18.95 21.63
CA ALA A 60 -1.03 20.33 21.14
C ALA A 60 -1.79 21.31 22.03
N ALA A 61 -3.03 20.96 22.44
CA ALA A 61 -3.83 21.81 23.30
C ALA A 61 -3.14 22.02 24.67
N GLU A 62 -2.62 20.96 25.29
CA GLU A 62 -1.88 21.03 26.56
C GLU A 62 -0.62 21.90 26.44
N LEU A 63 0.19 21.65 25.43
CA LEU A 63 1.45 22.37 25.24
C LEU A 63 1.24 23.82 24.81
N CYS A 64 0.20 24.12 24.01
CA CYS A 64 -0.18 25.49 23.69
C CYS A 64 -0.59 26.26 24.94
N ALA A 65 -1.48 25.71 25.75
CA ALA A 65 -1.91 26.34 27.00
C ALA A 65 -0.72 26.59 27.93
N GLN A 66 0.17 25.59 28.06
CA GLN A 66 1.40 25.70 28.90
C GLN A 66 2.35 26.79 28.39
N GLY A 67 2.59 26.83 27.06
CA GLY A 67 3.53 27.78 26.46
C GLY A 67 3.02 29.22 26.46
N MET A 68 1.71 29.40 26.47
CA MET A 68 1.04 30.71 26.60
C MET A 68 0.65 31.09 28.03
N GLY A 69 0.84 30.16 28.96
CA GLY A 69 0.42 30.35 30.36
C GLY A 69 -1.09 30.59 30.48
N ALA A 70 -1.89 30.07 29.56
CA ALA A 70 -3.34 30.19 29.51
C ALA A 70 -4.03 29.05 30.26
N GLU A 71 -5.27 29.28 30.70
CA GLU A 71 -6.03 28.27 31.45
C GLU A 71 -6.72 27.26 30.53
N PHE A 72 -7.08 27.70 29.32
CA PHE A 72 -7.88 26.91 28.37
C PHE A 72 -7.24 26.87 27.00
N CYS A 73 -7.31 25.70 26.38
CA CYS A 73 -7.02 25.52 24.97
C CYS A 73 -7.94 24.43 24.41
N LYS A 74 -8.36 24.56 23.15
CA LYS A 74 -9.12 23.53 22.45
C LYS A 74 -8.75 23.44 20.98
N ALA A 75 -8.76 22.22 20.46
CA ALA A 75 -8.67 21.94 19.05
C ALA A 75 -10.07 21.60 18.51
N LEU A 76 -10.51 22.38 17.53
CA LEU A 76 -11.83 22.33 16.93
C LEU A 76 -11.74 21.73 15.54
N GLU A 77 -12.51 20.67 15.25
CA GLU A 77 -12.60 20.07 13.92
C GLU A 77 -13.79 20.65 13.14
N TYR A 78 -13.56 21.09 11.94
CA TYR A 78 -14.63 21.59 11.07
C TYR A 78 -15.43 20.46 10.42
N ARG A 79 -16.69 20.35 10.79
CA ARG A 79 -17.68 19.42 10.23
C ARG A 79 -18.39 20.09 9.06
N ARG A 80 -17.80 20.01 7.86
CA ARG A 80 -18.30 20.70 6.64
C ARG A 80 -19.75 20.41 6.34
N GLY A 81 -20.23 19.16 6.57
CA GLY A 81 -21.62 18.77 6.29
C GLY A 81 -22.66 19.39 7.22
N GLU A 82 -22.23 19.87 8.40
CA GLU A 82 -23.10 20.44 9.43
C GLU A 82 -22.84 21.94 9.63
N ASP A 83 -21.81 22.48 9.00
CA ASP A 83 -21.27 23.84 9.19
C ASP A 83 -21.03 24.18 10.67
N THR A 84 -20.46 23.23 11.42
CA THR A 84 -20.12 23.35 12.85
C THR A 84 -18.67 22.99 13.09
N LEU A 85 -18.15 23.44 14.24
CA LEU A 85 -16.84 23.11 14.78
C LEU A 85 -17.03 22.21 16.02
N LEU A 86 -16.56 20.97 15.97
CA LEU A 86 -16.59 20.03 17.08
C LEU A 86 -15.32 20.18 17.92
N VAL A 87 -15.46 20.32 19.22
CA VAL A 87 -14.32 20.28 20.16
C VAL A 87 -13.77 18.86 20.24
N ARG A 88 -12.64 18.58 19.55
CA ARG A 88 -12.02 17.25 19.52
C ARG A 88 -11.13 16.97 20.71
N ALA A 89 -10.38 17.97 21.14
CA ALA A 89 -9.42 17.88 22.23
C ALA A 89 -9.34 19.22 22.95
N GLY A 90 -8.84 19.23 24.18
CA GLY A 90 -8.65 20.47 24.91
C GLY A 90 -8.21 20.28 26.36
N VAL A 91 -7.81 21.38 26.98
CA VAL A 91 -7.41 21.48 28.38
C VAL A 91 -8.18 22.63 29.05
N GLY A 92 -8.49 22.48 30.35
CA GLY A 92 -9.30 23.42 31.11
C GLY A 92 -10.83 23.20 30.99
N TRP A 93 -11.29 22.50 29.94
CA TRP A 93 -12.69 22.21 29.68
C TRP A 93 -13.18 20.95 30.39
N GLY A 94 -14.44 20.90 30.75
CA GLY A 94 -15.07 19.72 31.35
C GLY A 94 -15.20 18.56 30.38
N PRO A 95 -15.37 17.32 30.88
CA PRO A 95 -15.48 16.13 30.05
C PRO A 95 -16.70 16.12 29.12
N GLU A 96 -17.72 16.91 29.44
CA GLU A 96 -18.93 17.13 28.64
C GLU A 96 -18.65 17.97 27.37
N VAL A 97 -17.53 18.70 27.34
CA VAL A 97 -17.14 19.56 26.22
C VAL A 97 -16.36 18.78 25.18
N ILE A 98 -15.39 17.98 25.65
CA ILE A 98 -14.49 17.25 24.74
C ILE A 98 -15.24 16.13 24.02
N GLY A 99 -15.18 16.13 22.68
CA GLY A 99 -15.85 15.16 21.81
C GLY A 99 -17.36 15.38 21.64
N GLN A 100 -17.98 16.35 22.36
CA GLN A 100 -19.43 16.55 22.37
C GLN A 100 -19.83 17.98 21.98
N ALA A 101 -19.20 18.99 22.55
CA ALA A 101 -19.59 20.39 22.31
C ALA A 101 -19.34 20.80 20.85
N ARG A 102 -20.29 21.56 20.32
CA ARG A 102 -20.26 22.11 18.95
C ARG A 102 -20.41 23.62 19.00
N VAL A 103 -19.57 24.30 18.25
CA VAL A 103 -19.61 25.74 18.08
C VAL A 103 -19.97 26.04 16.64
N GLY A 104 -20.70 27.13 16.36
CA GLY A 104 -21.02 27.54 14.99
C GLY A 104 -19.76 27.86 14.20
N ALA A 105 -19.71 27.37 12.95
CA ALA A 105 -18.61 27.67 12.03
C ALA A 105 -18.89 28.93 11.18
N ASP A 106 -19.87 29.70 11.55
CA ASP A 106 -20.26 30.97 10.90
C ASP A 106 -19.38 32.14 11.37
N LEU A 107 -19.55 33.30 10.74
CA LEU A 107 -18.85 34.53 11.13
C LEU A 107 -19.22 35.06 12.51
N ALA A 108 -20.20 34.48 13.19
CA ALA A 108 -20.72 34.95 14.46
C ALA A 108 -19.97 34.38 15.68
N SER A 109 -18.93 33.53 15.49
CA SER A 109 -18.04 33.02 16.54
C SER A 109 -16.58 33.34 16.22
N PRO A 110 -15.68 33.47 17.22
CA PRO A 110 -14.25 33.74 16.99
C PRO A 110 -13.59 32.69 16.08
N ALA A 111 -13.80 31.40 16.39
CA ALA A 111 -13.27 30.29 15.64
C ALA A 111 -13.88 30.19 14.23
N GLY A 112 -15.21 30.40 14.11
CA GLY A 112 -15.87 30.43 12.82
C GLY A 112 -15.44 31.63 11.96
N PHE A 113 -15.21 32.80 12.58
CA PHE A 113 -14.67 33.95 11.91
C PHE A 113 -13.25 33.70 11.38
N ALA A 114 -12.36 33.11 12.18
CA ALA A 114 -11.04 32.69 11.72
C ALA A 114 -11.14 31.71 10.54
N LEU A 115 -12.00 30.68 10.67
CA LEU A 115 -12.22 29.67 9.64
C LEU A 115 -12.70 30.25 8.31
N LYS A 116 -13.70 31.15 8.35
CA LYS A 116 -14.30 31.73 7.13
C LYS A 116 -13.44 32.80 6.48
N THR A 117 -12.67 33.55 7.28
CA THR A 117 -11.78 34.59 6.75
C THR A 117 -10.41 34.05 6.31
N GLY A 118 -10.04 32.82 6.73
CA GLY A 118 -8.73 32.24 6.46
C GLY A 118 -7.59 32.97 7.17
N ARG A 119 -7.87 33.64 8.30
CA ARG A 119 -6.86 34.44 9.02
C ARG A 119 -6.95 34.19 10.53
N PRO A 120 -5.81 34.22 11.24
CA PRO A 120 -5.79 34.22 12.69
C PRO A 120 -6.61 35.37 13.27
N VAL A 121 -7.21 35.13 14.42
CA VAL A 121 -8.06 36.11 15.12
C VAL A 121 -7.62 36.25 16.56
N ILE A 122 -7.35 37.47 17.01
CA ILE A 122 -7.19 37.83 18.40
C ILE A 122 -8.42 38.67 18.84
N SER A 123 -9.00 38.33 19.98
CA SER A 123 -9.92 39.17 20.71
C SER A 123 -9.46 39.25 22.18
N ASN A 124 -9.02 40.41 22.60
CA ASN A 124 -8.54 40.67 23.96
C ASN A 124 -9.66 41.11 24.93
N HIS A 125 -10.82 41.51 24.38
CA HIS A 125 -12.01 41.98 25.10
C HIS A 125 -13.26 41.41 24.47
N LEU A 126 -13.58 40.13 24.73
CA LEU A 126 -14.73 39.44 24.12
C LEU A 126 -16.08 40.14 24.41
N ALA A 127 -16.23 40.78 25.55
CA ALA A 127 -17.42 41.50 25.94
C ALA A 127 -17.67 42.76 25.07
N GLU A 128 -16.61 43.37 24.50
CA GLU A 128 -16.68 44.58 23.67
C GLU A 128 -16.50 44.24 22.17
N GLU A 129 -16.39 42.95 21.84
CA GLU A 129 -16.16 42.51 20.48
C GLU A 129 -17.36 42.76 19.57
N THR A 130 -17.13 43.37 18.41
CA THR A 130 -18.17 43.70 17.45
C THR A 130 -18.20 42.86 16.19
N ARG A 131 -17.05 42.13 15.92
CA ARG A 131 -16.91 41.27 14.72
C ARG A 131 -17.71 39.98 14.83
N PHE A 132 -17.92 39.49 16.06
CA PHE A 132 -18.60 38.23 16.35
C PHE A 132 -19.21 38.27 17.78
N ARG A 133 -20.05 37.29 18.10
CA ARG A 133 -20.59 37.11 19.43
C ARG A 133 -19.73 36.18 20.25
N THR A 134 -19.69 36.36 21.57
CA THR A 134 -19.11 35.34 22.48
C THR A 134 -20.04 34.13 22.49
N PRO A 135 -19.54 32.93 22.10
CA PRO A 135 -20.30 31.69 22.18
C PRO A 135 -20.74 31.39 23.62
N GLU A 136 -21.90 30.74 23.79
CA GLU A 136 -22.44 30.37 25.10
C GLU A 136 -21.46 29.58 25.94
N LEU A 137 -20.81 28.59 25.34
CA LEU A 137 -19.75 27.81 25.98
C LEU A 137 -18.65 28.70 26.60
N MET A 138 -18.18 29.72 25.88
CA MET A 138 -17.14 30.61 26.36
C MET A 138 -17.65 31.52 27.50
N ALA A 139 -18.90 31.97 27.40
CA ALA A 139 -19.57 32.80 28.39
C ALA A 139 -19.77 32.02 29.71
N GLU A 140 -20.17 30.76 29.65
CA GLU A 140 -20.35 29.86 30.83
C GLU A 140 -19.06 29.66 31.59
N TYR A 141 -17.92 29.56 30.87
CA TYR A 141 -16.58 29.41 31.49
C TYR A 141 -15.94 30.76 31.85
N GLY A 142 -16.62 31.88 31.63
CA GLY A 142 -16.13 33.20 31.96
C GLY A 142 -14.92 33.67 31.14
N ILE A 143 -14.80 33.18 29.89
CA ILE A 143 -13.69 33.53 28.99
C ILE A 143 -13.78 35.02 28.63
N ARG A 144 -12.66 35.72 28.76
CA ARG A 144 -12.57 37.16 28.47
C ARG A 144 -11.77 37.48 27.20
N ARG A 145 -10.80 36.63 26.87
CA ARG A 145 -9.96 36.81 25.68
C ARG A 145 -9.72 35.46 24.98
N ALA A 146 -9.57 35.53 23.67
CA ALA A 146 -9.36 34.37 22.83
C ALA A 146 -8.41 34.68 21.68
N ILE A 147 -7.64 33.67 21.28
CA ILE A 147 -6.81 33.68 20.10
C ILE A 147 -7.02 32.40 19.30
N ASN A 148 -7.23 32.55 17.99
CA ASN A 148 -7.60 31.48 17.08
C ASN A 148 -6.63 31.41 15.92
N VAL A 149 -6.11 30.22 15.60
CA VAL A 149 -5.31 29.95 14.41
C VAL A 149 -5.86 28.76 13.66
N LEU A 150 -5.66 28.73 12.34
CA LEU A 150 -6.16 27.68 11.47
C LEU A 150 -5.26 26.46 11.46
N ILE A 151 -5.85 25.28 11.58
CA ILE A 151 -5.21 24.01 11.28
C ILE A 151 -5.55 23.69 9.83
N GLU A 152 -4.57 23.81 8.92
CA GLU A 152 -4.77 23.63 7.49
C GLU A 152 -4.04 22.39 6.98
N ASN A 153 -4.64 21.74 6.00
CA ASN A 153 -4.04 20.68 5.20
C ASN A 153 -4.26 21.00 3.70
N ARG A 154 -3.84 20.11 2.80
CA ARG A 154 -3.99 20.30 1.35
C ARG A 154 -5.42 20.47 0.87
N ASP A 155 -6.38 19.89 1.57
CA ASP A 155 -7.82 19.97 1.22
C ASP A 155 -8.51 21.19 1.81
N GLY A 156 -7.76 22.08 2.46
CA GLY A 156 -8.22 23.29 3.13
C GLY A 156 -8.20 23.18 4.65
N ALA A 157 -8.97 24.00 5.34
CA ALA A 157 -9.01 24.02 6.79
C ALA A 157 -9.59 22.70 7.36
N PHE A 158 -8.78 22.01 8.18
CA PHE A 158 -9.23 20.93 9.05
C PHE A 158 -10.06 21.50 10.21
N GLY A 159 -9.63 22.63 10.76
CA GLY A 159 -10.26 23.23 11.91
C GLY A 159 -9.49 24.42 12.46
N VAL A 160 -9.66 24.65 13.76
CA VAL A 160 -9.09 25.79 14.49
C VAL A 160 -8.46 25.32 15.78
N LEU A 161 -7.28 25.84 16.11
CA LEU A 161 -6.66 25.76 17.42
C LEU A 161 -6.95 27.07 18.14
N GLU A 162 -7.60 27.01 19.29
CA GLU A 162 -8.05 28.17 20.06
C GLU A 162 -7.51 28.12 21.48
N VAL A 163 -6.92 29.23 21.91
CA VAL A 163 -6.49 29.44 23.30
C VAL A 163 -7.36 30.50 23.91
N ASP A 164 -7.87 30.25 25.09
CA ASP A 164 -8.81 31.08 25.82
C ASP A 164 -8.30 31.37 27.26
N ASP A 165 -8.69 32.52 27.82
CA ASP A 165 -8.29 32.88 29.16
C ASP A 165 -9.39 33.73 29.86
N THR A 166 -9.57 33.50 31.14
CA THR A 166 -10.50 34.26 32.00
C THR A 166 -9.87 35.54 32.56
N ARG A 167 -8.54 35.62 32.54
CA ARG A 167 -7.79 36.77 33.06
C ARG A 167 -7.76 37.94 32.06
N GLU A 168 -7.64 39.14 32.56
CA GLU A 168 -7.36 40.33 31.78
C GLU A 168 -5.93 40.29 31.24
N GLY A 169 -5.69 40.90 30.12
CA GLY A 169 -4.39 40.97 29.47
C GLY A 169 -4.55 40.96 27.95
N MET A 170 -3.43 40.89 27.25
CA MET A 170 -3.44 40.96 25.78
C MET A 170 -2.68 39.77 25.20
N PHE A 171 -3.28 39.11 24.21
CA PHE A 171 -2.54 38.31 23.25
C PHE A 171 -1.92 39.20 22.19
N GLU A 172 -0.72 38.84 21.74
CA GLU A 172 0.06 39.61 20.76
C GLU A 172 0.23 38.83 19.45
N GLU A 173 0.75 39.48 18.41
CA GLU A 173 1.08 38.81 17.14
C GLU A 173 2.14 37.71 17.30
N SER A 174 3.02 37.83 18.28
CA SER A 174 3.99 36.77 18.62
C SER A 174 3.32 35.48 19.08
N ASP A 175 2.17 35.56 19.75
CA ASP A 175 1.37 34.42 20.20
C ASP A 175 0.74 33.69 18.99
N ILE A 176 0.31 34.44 17.98
CA ILE A 176 -0.14 33.84 16.71
C ILE A 176 0.96 32.98 16.11
N ALA A 177 2.20 33.49 16.03
CA ALA A 177 3.31 32.75 15.44
C ALA A 177 3.61 31.45 16.18
N PHE A 178 3.56 31.47 17.51
CA PHE A 178 3.72 30.27 18.34
C PHE A 178 2.63 29.23 18.11
N MET A 179 1.36 29.63 18.16
CA MET A 179 0.22 28.75 17.93
C MET A 179 0.18 28.21 16.49
N GLN A 180 0.54 29.05 15.51
CA GLN A 180 0.62 28.64 14.11
C GLN A 180 1.66 27.54 13.88
N GLY A 181 2.75 27.53 14.66
CA GLY A 181 3.71 26.44 14.68
C GLY A 181 3.04 25.08 14.99
N PHE A 182 2.20 25.02 16.05
CA PHE A 182 1.43 23.81 16.37
C PHE A 182 0.43 23.47 15.28
N ALA A 183 -0.32 24.45 14.80
CA ALA A 183 -1.34 24.26 13.77
C ALA A 183 -0.74 23.70 12.48
N ASN A 184 0.45 24.15 12.07
CA ASN A 184 1.15 23.65 10.89
C ASN A 184 1.63 22.20 11.10
N LEU A 185 2.16 21.85 12.27
CA LEU A 185 2.57 20.49 12.60
C LEU A 185 1.37 19.54 12.63
N LEU A 186 0.25 19.96 13.23
CA LEU A 186 -1.00 19.21 13.24
C LEU A 186 -1.53 18.99 11.83
N GLY A 187 -1.58 20.03 10.99
CA GLY A 187 -2.01 19.93 9.60
C GLY A 187 -1.19 18.93 8.81
N GLY A 188 0.14 18.94 8.98
CA GLY A 188 1.04 17.97 8.36
C GLY A 188 0.84 16.53 8.87
N ALA A 189 0.61 16.34 10.17
CA ALA A 189 0.34 15.03 10.76
C ALA A 189 -1.00 14.45 10.28
N ILE A 190 -2.04 15.26 10.22
CA ILE A 190 -3.39 14.90 9.73
C ILE A 190 -3.32 14.47 8.27
N GLU A 191 -2.64 15.25 7.42
CA GLU A 191 -2.46 14.93 6.00
C GLU A 191 -1.70 13.61 5.79
N ARG A 192 -0.63 13.39 6.56
CA ARG A 192 0.13 12.14 6.50
C ARG A 192 -0.73 10.94 6.89
N GLN A 193 -1.43 10.98 8.02
CA GLN A 193 -2.29 9.87 8.48
C GLN A 193 -3.40 9.56 7.47
N ARG A 194 -3.99 10.59 6.86
CA ARG A 194 -4.98 10.43 5.81
C ARG A 194 -4.40 9.73 4.58
N THR A 195 -3.24 10.20 4.11
CA THR A 195 -2.56 9.63 2.95
C THR A 195 -2.19 8.15 3.19
N GLU A 196 -1.65 7.83 4.37
CA GLU A 196 -1.35 6.45 4.76
C GLU A 196 -2.61 5.57 4.80
N SER A 197 -3.72 6.09 5.33
CA SER A 197 -4.99 5.36 5.38
C SER A 197 -5.55 5.08 3.98
N LEU A 198 -5.50 6.06 3.09
CA LEU A 198 -5.91 5.90 1.69
C LEU A 198 -5.02 4.90 0.96
N LEU A 199 -3.71 4.96 1.16
CA LEU A 199 -2.77 4.01 0.56
C LEU A 199 -3.03 2.58 1.05
N ARG A 200 -3.21 2.37 2.36
CA ARG A 200 -3.55 1.06 2.94
C ARG A 200 -4.86 0.51 2.37
N ALA A 201 -5.89 1.35 2.25
CA ALA A 201 -7.16 0.97 1.67
C ALA A 201 -7.03 0.61 0.18
N ALA A 202 -6.22 1.35 -0.59
CA ALA A 202 -5.95 1.07 -2.00
C ALA A 202 -5.20 -0.24 -2.20
N LEU A 203 -4.17 -0.52 -1.38
CA LEU A 203 -3.42 -1.78 -1.39
C LEU A 203 -4.32 -2.96 -1.05
N ALA A 204 -5.13 -2.87 0.02
CA ALA A 204 -6.06 -3.93 0.41
C ALA A 204 -7.09 -4.21 -0.71
N ARG A 205 -7.56 -3.18 -1.41
CA ARG A 205 -8.46 -3.34 -2.55
C ARG A 205 -7.77 -4.01 -3.74
N GLN A 206 -6.52 -3.64 -4.01
CA GLN A 206 -5.72 -4.26 -5.07
C GLN A 206 -5.53 -5.76 -4.81
N ASP A 207 -5.19 -6.15 -3.58
CA ASP A 207 -5.02 -7.55 -3.18
C ASP A 207 -6.33 -8.34 -3.34
N LEU A 208 -7.45 -7.77 -2.93
CA LEU A 208 -8.76 -8.40 -3.11
C LEU A 208 -9.08 -8.66 -4.60
N LEU A 209 -8.88 -7.65 -5.45
CA LEU A 209 -9.11 -7.78 -6.89
C LEU A 209 -8.19 -8.82 -7.52
N ALA A 210 -6.93 -8.85 -7.12
CA ALA A 210 -5.96 -9.83 -7.61
C ALA A 210 -6.37 -11.26 -7.25
N ARG A 211 -6.84 -11.51 -6.02
CA ARG A 211 -7.39 -12.81 -5.58
C ARG A 211 -8.62 -13.21 -6.40
N GLU A 212 -9.56 -12.28 -6.59
CA GLU A 212 -10.76 -12.55 -7.40
C GLU A 212 -10.41 -12.90 -8.84
N MET A 213 -9.48 -12.17 -9.46
CA MET A 213 -9.00 -12.46 -10.81
C MET A 213 -8.37 -13.85 -10.88
N SER A 214 -7.56 -14.24 -9.90
CA SER A 214 -6.95 -15.57 -9.82
C SER A 214 -8.02 -16.67 -9.77
N HIS A 215 -9.02 -16.53 -8.92
CA HIS A 215 -10.14 -17.49 -8.84
C HIS A 215 -10.90 -17.58 -10.17
N ARG A 216 -11.12 -16.45 -10.86
CA ARG A 216 -11.79 -16.44 -12.17
C ARG A 216 -10.97 -17.14 -13.25
N VAL A 217 -9.65 -16.91 -13.30
CA VAL A 217 -8.76 -17.61 -14.24
C VAL A 217 -8.79 -19.10 -14.00
N LYS A 218 -8.67 -19.56 -12.74
CA LYS A 218 -8.76 -20.96 -12.37
C LYS A 218 -10.07 -21.60 -12.83
N ASN A 219 -11.20 -20.93 -12.57
CA ASN A 219 -12.52 -21.41 -12.98
C ASN A 219 -12.63 -21.54 -14.51
N SER A 220 -12.10 -20.55 -15.25
CA SER A 220 -12.10 -20.58 -16.71
C SER A 220 -11.25 -21.74 -17.26
N LEU A 221 -10.07 -21.96 -16.68
CA LEU A 221 -9.21 -23.10 -17.06
C LEU A 221 -9.88 -24.46 -16.73
N ALA A 222 -10.57 -24.58 -15.61
CA ALA A 222 -11.33 -25.80 -15.25
C ALA A 222 -12.47 -26.07 -16.26
N ILE A 223 -13.17 -25.04 -16.72
CA ILE A 223 -14.20 -25.16 -17.76
C ILE A 223 -13.57 -25.66 -19.07
N VAL A 224 -12.43 -25.07 -19.50
CA VAL A 224 -11.73 -25.50 -20.71
C VAL A 224 -11.27 -26.95 -20.62
N ALA A 225 -10.70 -27.36 -19.46
CA ALA A 225 -10.28 -28.73 -19.24
C ALA A 225 -11.48 -29.70 -19.31
N SER A 226 -12.63 -29.33 -18.75
CA SER A 226 -13.87 -30.13 -18.81
C SER A 226 -14.41 -30.26 -20.22
N LEU A 227 -14.35 -29.19 -21.02
CA LEU A 227 -14.76 -29.22 -22.44
C LEU A 227 -13.85 -30.14 -23.26
N LEU A 228 -12.52 -30.07 -23.06
CA LEU A 228 -11.57 -30.96 -23.72
C LEU A 228 -11.81 -32.43 -23.33
N ALA A 229 -12.13 -32.71 -22.07
CA ALA A 229 -12.48 -34.06 -21.62
C ALA A 229 -13.77 -34.60 -22.29
N LEU A 230 -14.78 -33.74 -22.46
CA LEU A 230 -16.03 -34.12 -23.15
C LEU A 230 -15.76 -34.38 -24.63
N GLN A 231 -14.97 -33.57 -25.30
CA GLN A 231 -14.60 -33.77 -26.71
C GLN A 231 -13.74 -35.01 -26.90
N ALA A 232 -12.82 -35.32 -26.00
CA ALA A 232 -12.04 -36.55 -26.04
C ALA A 232 -12.91 -37.81 -25.93
N ARG A 233 -13.93 -37.78 -25.09
CA ARG A 233 -14.91 -38.89 -25.00
C ARG A 233 -15.76 -39.03 -26.27
N ALA A 234 -16.15 -37.90 -26.86
CA ALA A 234 -16.93 -37.93 -28.12
C ALA A 234 -16.13 -38.44 -29.30
N ALA A 235 -14.80 -38.37 -29.26
CA ALA A 235 -13.87 -38.82 -30.29
C ALA A 235 -13.40 -40.29 -30.09
N GLU A 236 -14.11 -41.13 -29.40
CA GLU A 236 -13.74 -42.55 -29.11
C GLU A 236 -13.44 -43.36 -30.40
N ALA A 237 -14.06 -43.02 -31.51
CA ALA A 237 -13.80 -43.64 -32.79
C ALA A 237 -12.48 -43.22 -33.51
N GLU A 238 -11.80 -42.18 -33.00
CA GLU A 238 -10.57 -41.64 -33.58
C GLU A 238 -9.44 -41.53 -32.52
N PRO A 239 -8.69 -42.61 -32.26
CA PRO A 239 -7.69 -42.66 -31.18
C PRO A 239 -6.65 -41.56 -31.23
N ALA A 240 -6.26 -41.07 -32.43
CA ALA A 240 -5.31 -39.99 -32.56
C ALA A 240 -5.89 -38.62 -32.11
N VAL A 241 -7.17 -38.36 -32.37
CA VAL A 241 -7.87 -37.15 -31.91
C VAL A 241 -8.10 -37.22 -30.38
N GLN A 242 -8.49 -38.37 -29.85
CA GLN A 242 -8.64 -38.58 -28.41
C GLN A 242 -7.33 -38.33 -27.67
N ALA A 243 -6.19 -38.85 -28.16
CA ALA A 243 -4.88 -38.61 -27.57
C ALA A 243 -4.50 -37.12 -27.59
N ALA A 244 -4.72 -36.44 -28.72
CA ALA A 244 -4.42 -35.00 -28.82
C ALA A 244 -5.24 -34.13 -27.86
N LEU A 245 -6.54 -34.44 -27.71
CA LEU A 245 -7.43 -33.73 -26.78
C LEU A 245 -7.06 -34.01 -25.31
N SER A 246 -6.67 -35.25 -24.98
CA SER A 246 -6.17 -35.60 -23.66
C SER A 246 -4.87 -34.86 -23.31
N ASP A 247 -3.96 -34.76 -24.26
CA ASP A 247 -2.71 -33.99 -24.11
C ASP A 247 -3.00 -32.50 -23.88
N ALA A 248 -3.92 -31.92 -24.68
CA ALA A 248 -4.35 -30.53 -24.50
C ALA A 248 -4.97 -30.28 -23.13
N ARG A 249 -5.81 -31.22 -22.63
CA ARG A 249 -6.39 -31.17 -21.28
C ARG A 249 -5.32 -31.17 -20.20
N SER A 250 -4.35 -32.09 -20.27
CA SER A 250 -3.26 -32.18 -19.28
C SER A 250 -2.44 -30.88 -19.20
N ARG A 251 -2.23 -30.19 -20.32
CA ARG A 251 -1.58 -28.88 -20.38
C ARG A 251 -2.38 -27.79 -19.67
N VAL A 252 -3.70 -27.75 -19.92
CA VAL A 252 -4.59 -26.78 -19.26
C VAL A 252 -4.62 -27.01 -17.76
N GLU A 253 -4.69 -28.27 -17.31
CA GLU A 253 -4.64 -28.66 -15.91
C GLU A 253 -3.29 -28.28 -15.25
N ALA A 254 -2.16 -28.45 -15.96
CA ALA A 254 -0.85 -28.00 -15.49
C ALA A 254 -0.80 -26.48 -15.30
N ILE A 255 -1.30 -25.69 -16.28
CA ILE A 255 -1.39 -24.23 -16.17
C ILE A 255 -2.24 -23.83 -14.96
N ALA A 256 -3.40 -24.47 -14.78
CA ALA A 256 -4.29 -24.21 -13.64
C ALA A 256 -3.62 -24.51 -12.29
N GLY A 257 -2.86 -25.62 -12.21
CA GLY A 257 -2.09 -26.02 -11.02
C GLY A 257 -1.00 -25.02 -10.67
N VAL A 258 -0.24 -24.56 -11.66
CA VAL A 258 0.77 -23.52 -11.51
C VAL A 258 0.14 -22.22 -11.00
N HIS A 259 -0.94 -21.80 -11.64
CA HIS A 259 -1.67 -20.59 -11.27
C HIS A 259 -2.18 -20.63 -9.81
N ASP A 260 -2.76 -21.78 -9.39
CA ASP A 260 -3.23 -21.98 -8.00
C ASP A 260 -2.08 -21.90 -6.97
N GLN A 261 -0.92 -22.43 -7.32
CA GLN A 261 0.24 -22.44 -6.41
C GLN A 261 0.87 -21.07 -6.21
N LEU A 262 0.95 -20.27 -7.28
CA LEU A 262 1.44 -18.90 -7.23
C LEU A 262 0.66 -18.02 -6.25
N TRP A 263 -0.66 -18.16 -6.25
CA TRP A 263 -1.53 -17.33 -5.41
C TRP A 263 -1.66 -17.82 -3.97
N ARG A 264 -1.46 -19.12 -3.71
CA ARG A 264 -1.44 -19.66 -2.34
C ARG A 264 -0.19 -19.30 -1.55
N GLN A 265 0.93 -19.06 -2.20
CA GLN A 265 2.15 -18.61 -1.54
C GLN A 265 2.09 -17.13 -1.16
N GLY A 266 1.41 -16.29 -1.93
CA GLY A 266 1.15 -14.90 -1.57
C GLY A 266 0.30 -14.72 -0.29
N ASP A 267 -0.53 -15.72 0.06
CA ASP A 267 -1.41 -15.67 1.25
C ASP A 267 -0.67 -16.01 2.56
N LYS A 268 0.51 -16.66 2.49
CA LYS A 268 1.29 -17.05 3.68
C LYS A 268 2.25 -15.97 4.19
N THR A 269 2.38 -14.86 3.48
CA THR A 269 3.23 -13.73 3.89
C THR A 269 2.57 -12.76 4.88
N GLY A 270 1.33 -13.10 5.36
CA GLY A 270 0.57 -12.27 6.31
C GLY A 270 0.97 -12.38 7.79
N ASP A 271 1.63 -13.47 8.23
CA ASP A 271 1.81 -13.72 9.67
C ASP A 271 3.20 -14.29 10.06
N GLY A 272 4.29 -13.94 9.40
CA GLY A 272 5.59 -14.41 9.86
C GLY A 272 6.74 -14.05 8.92
N GLU A 273 7.67 -13.27 9.40
CA GLU A 273 9.09 -13.12 9.06
C GLU A 273 9.59 -13.83 7.77
N GLY A 274 9.06 -13.44 6.62
CA GLY A 274 9.59 -13.84 5.34
C GLY A 274 9.38 -12.69 4.35
N GLU A 275 10.43 -11.90 4.11
CA GLU A 275 10.50 -10.86 3.08
C GLU A 275 10.32 -11.48 1.68
N GLY A 276 9.09 -11.89 1.32
CA GLY A 276 8.76 -12.37 0.00
C GLY A 276 8.37 -11.20 -0.91
N VAL A 277 9.14 -10.97 -1.96
CA VAL A 277 8.77 -10.02 -3.01
C VAL A 277 7.47 -10.50 -3.66
N PRO A 278 6.40 -9.67 -3.74
CA PRO A 278 5.16 -10.05 -4.41
C PRO A 278 5.42 -10.48 -5.86
N GLY A 279 4.86 -11.64 -6.25
CA GLY A 279 5.02 -12.19 -7.61
C GLY A 279 6.21 -13.14 -7.79
N GLU A 280 6.96 -13.45 -6.75
CA GLU A 280 7.99 -14.51 -6.76
C GLU A 280 7.51 -15.76 -6.01
N LEU A 281 8.00 -16.90 -6.44
CA LEU A 281 7.77 -18.20 -5.80
C LEU A 281 9.07 -18.98 -5.62
N ASP A 282 9.07 -19.92 -4.71
CA ASP A 282 10.16 -20.91 -4.60
C ASP A 282 9.93 -22.03 -5.59
N LEU A 283 10.90 -22.23 -6.47
CA LEU A 283 10.85 -23.23 -7.55
C LEU A 283 10.85 -24.66 -7.03
N ALA A 284 11.53 -24.95 -5.91
CA ALA A 284 11.65 -26.31 -5.40
C ALA A 284 10.31 -26.93 -5.02
N PRO A 285 9.50 -26.37 -4.08
CA PRO A 285 8.19 -26.93 -3.73
C PRO A 285 7.21 -26.89 -4.89
N PHE A 286 7.42 -25.97 -5.84
CA PHE A 286 6.60 -25.88 -7.05
C PHE A 286 6.84 -27.09 -7.96
N LEU A 287 8.11 -27.39 -8.30
CA LEU A 287 8.43 -28.53 -9.16
C LEU A 287 8.14 -29.88 -8.49
N GLU A 288 8.41 -30.02 -7.20
CA GLU A 288 8.09 -31.24 -6.44
C GLU A 288 6.61 -31.58 -6.51
N LYS A 289 5.73 -30.58 -6.31
CA LYS A 289 4.30 -30.78 -6.39
C LYS A 289 3.80 -31.04 -7.82
N LEU A 290 4.39 -30.34 -8.82
CA LEU A 290 4.08 -30.57 -10.21
C LEU A 290 4.40 -32.02 -10.60
N VAL A 291 5.60 -32.49 -10.27
CA VAL A 291 6.09 -33.84 -10.55
C VAL A 291 5.26 -34.90 -9.80
N ALA A 292 4.92 -34.66 -8.53
CA ALA A 292 4.04 -35.57 -7.77
C ALA A 292 2.64 -35.71 -8.39
N ASN A 293 2.10 -34.65 -9.02
CA ASN A 293 0.82 -34.71 -9.72
C ASN A 293 0.90 -35.47 -11.06
N LEU A 294 2.08 -35.61 -11.65
CA LEU A 294 2.32 -36.37 -12.88
C LEU A 294 2.59 -37.84 -12.64
N ASP A 295 2.91 -38.20 -11.40
CA ASP A 295 3.13 -39.60 -11.02
C ASP A 295 1.78 -40.36 -11.09
N SER A 296 1.62 -41.14 -12.14
CA SER A 296 0.42 -41.94 -12.40
C SER A 296 0.38 -43.22 -11.55
N GLY A 297 1.44 -43.48 -10.78
CA GLY A 297 1.57 -44.74 -10.03
C GLY A 297 1.65 -45.96 -10.94
N ALA A 298 2.09 -45.81 -12.18
CA ALA A 298 2.19 -46.93 -13.11
C ALA A 298 3.21 -47.95 -12.57
N PRO A 299 2.85 -49.26 -12.56
CA PRO A 299 3.75 -50.28 -12.03
C PRO A 299 5.11 -50.25 -12.73
N GLY A 300 6.18 -50.25 -11.96
CA GLY A 300 7.58 -50.27 -12.45
C GLY A 300 8.13 -48.91 -12.87
N GLN A 301 7.35 -47.86 -12.91
CA GLN A 301 7.86 -46.51 -13.17
C GLN A 301 8.07 -45.72 -11.86
N SER A 302 9.24 -45.07 -11.72
CA SER A 302 9.53 -44.20 -10.59
C SER A 302 9.79 -42.76 -11.10
N LEU A 303 9.11 -41.78 -10.50
CA LEU A 303 9.28 -40.37 -10.84
C LEU A 303 9.79 -39.61 -9.62
N THR A 304 10.98 -38.99 -9.74
CA THR A 304 11.63 -38.25 -8.64
C THR A 304 11.93 -36.82 -9.04
N CYS A 305 11.80 -35.92 -8.07
CA CYS A 305 12.19 -34.52 -8.23
C CYS A 305 13.18 -34.11 -7.13
N THR A 306 14.27 -33.44 -7.54
CA THR A 306 15.24 -32.86 -6.62
C THR A 306 15.51 -31.43 -7.09
N ALA A 307 15.09 -30.46 -6.31
CA ALA A 307 15.27 -29.05 -6.66
C ALA A 307 15.91 -28.28 -5.50
N ALA A 308 16.90 -27.47 -5.81
CA ALA A 308 17.46 -26.53 -4.84
C ALA A 308 16.51 -25.35 -4.64
N PRO A 309 16.39 -24.78 -3.41
CA PRO A 309 15.61 -23.61 -3.15
C PRO A 309 16.05 -22.43 -4.06
N GLN A 310 15.15 -21.93 -4.87
CA GLN A 310 15.42 -20.83 -5.79
C GLN A 310 14.16 -20.00 -6.00
N ARG A 311 14.25 -18.71 -5.66
CA ARG A 311 13.16 -17.78 -5.93
C ARG A 311 13.18 -17.32 -7.38
N ILE A 312 12.06 -17.39 -8.05
CA ILE A 312 11.85 -16.94 -9.43
C ILE A 312 10.51 -16.23 -9.57
N SER A 313 10.40 -15.36 -10.56
CA SER A 313 9.12 -14.71 -10.88
C SER A 313 8.11 -15.72 -11.45
N ALA A 314 6.82 -15.42 -11.25
CA ALA A 314 5.70 -16.18 -11.83
C ALA A 314 5.84 -16.34 -13.35
N ASP A 315 6.23 -15.27 -14.05
CA ASP A 315 6.39 -15.24 -15.50
C ASP A 315 7.45 -16.23 -16.02
N ARG A 316 8.39 -16.64 -15.14
CA ARG A 316 9.39 -17.64 -15.45
C ARG A 316 9.00 -19.04 -14.96
N ALA A 317 8.34 -19.12 -13.82
CA ALA A 317 7.91 -20.38 -13.22
C ALA A 317 6.90 -21.12 -14.12
N ILE A 318 5.93 -20.40 -14.70
CA ILE A 318 4.91 -20.96 -15.56
C ILE A 318 5.52 -21.66 -16.79
N PRO A 319 6.36 -21.00 -17.60
CA PRO A 319 7.01 -21.66 -18.72
C PRO A 319 7.91 -22.84 -18.32
N ILE A 320 8.63 -22.75 -17.20
CA ILE A 320 9.46 -23.85 -16.70
C ILE A 320 8.59 -25.05 -16.31
N GLY A 321 7.51 -24.82 -15.57
CA GLY A 321 6.58 -25.87 -15.15
C GLY A 321 5.93 -26.59 -16.36
N LEU A 322 5.50 -25.84 -17.37
CA LEU A 322 4.95 -26.40 -18.60
C LEU A 322 5.98 -27.20 -19.37
N LEU A 323 7.23 -26.72 -19.43
CA LEU A 323 8.32 -27.44 -20.11
C LEU A 323 8.63 -28.77 -19.40
N VAL A 324 8.74 -28.74 -18.06
CA VAL A 324 8.93 -29.96 -17.25
C VAL A 324 7.76 -30.92 -17.45
N ASN A 325 6.52 -30.43 -17.43
CA ASN A 325 5.34 -31.25 -17.68
C ASN A 325 5.37 -31.96 -19.04
N GLU A 326 5.75 -31.24 -20.11
CA GLU A 326 5.88 -31.83 -21.45
C GLU A 326 6.98 -32.88 -21.52
N LEU A 327 8.16 -32.61 -20.94
CA LEU A 327 9.28 -33.52 -20.99
C LEU A 327 9.04 -34.78 -20.14
N VAL A 328 8.46 -34.65 -18.92
CA VAL A 328 8.10 -35.77 -18.07
C VAL A 328 7.00 -36.61 -18.75
N THR A 329 5.98 -35.98 -19.32
CA THR A 329 4.90 -36.69 -20.03
C THR A 329 5.43 -37.45 -21.24
N ASN A 330 6.43 -36.88 -21.98
CA ASN A 330 7.09 -37.58 -23.08
C ASN A 330 7.90 -38.79 -22.57
N ALA A 331 8.62 -38.67 -21.47
CA ALA A 331 9.35 -39.78 -20.87
C ALA A 331 8.39 -40.91 -20.42
N LEU A 332 7.31 -40.57 -19.72
CA LEU A 332 6.27 -41.54 -19.31
C LEU A 332 5.65 -42.31 -20.50
N LYS A 333 5.50 -41.64 -21.66
CA LYS A 333 4.88 -42.25 -22.85
C LYS A 333 5.85 -43.07 -23.71
N TYR A 334 7.10 -42.65 -23.80
CA TYR A 334 8.01 -43.15 -24.84
C TYR A 334 9.27 -43.81 -24.33
N ALA A 335 9.70 -43.57 -23.06
CA ALA A 335 10.98 -44.08 -22.57
C ALA A 335 10.97 -45.58 -22.28
N TYR A 336 9.78 -46.13 -21.92
CA TYR A 336 9.68 -47.52 -21.44
C TYR A 336 8.61 -48.32 -22.21
N PRO A 337 8.89 -48.69 -23.48
CA PRO A 337 8.01 -49.58 -24.21
C PRO A 337 7.97 -50.97 -23.53
N PRO A 338 6.76 -51.57 -23.34
CA PRO A 338 6.64 -52.84 -22.62
C PRO A 338 7.46 -54.00 -23.19
N GLU A 339 7.75 -53.94 -24.47
CA GLU A 339 8.50 -54.95 -25.22
C GLU A 339 10.01 -54.96 -24.85
N THR A 340 10.56 -53.80 -24.48
CA THR A 340 11.99 -53.68 -24.16
C THR A 340 12.27 -53.30 -22.71
N HIS A 341 11.26 -52.74 -21.99
CA HIS A 341 11.34 -52.34 -20.60
C HIS A 341 10.11 -52.77 -19.80
N PRO A 342 9.93 -54.10 -19.63
CA PRO A 342 8.74 -54.66 -18.95
C PRO A 342 8.66 -54.25 -17.47
N ASP A 343 9.79 -53.97 -16.85
CA ASP A 343 9.90 -53.52 -15.45
C ASP A 343 9.86 -52.02 -15.25
N GLY A 344 9.66 -51.25 -16.37
CA GLY A 344 9.67 -49.79 -16.32
C GLY A 344 11.06 -49.18 -16.13
N GLY A 345 11.13 -48.05 -15.42
CA GLY A 345 12.42 -47.38 -15.14
C GLY A 345 12.23 -46.06 -14.35
N ALA A 346 13.30 -45.27 -14.25
CA ALA A 346 13.36 -44.08 -13.44
C ALA A 346 13.41 -42.78 -14.27
N ILE A 347 12.48 -41.88 -14.00
CA ILE A 347 12.45 -40.51 -14.53
C ILE A 347 12.89 -39.56 -13.42
N ARG A 348 13.87 -38.75 -13.68
CA ARG A 348 14.44 -37.80 -12.73
C ARG A 348 14.31 -36.37 -13.22
N VAL A 349 13.75 -35.51 -12.38
CA VAL A 349 13.72 -34.07 -12.58
C VAL A 349 14.69 -33.45 -11.59
N ARG A 350 15.63 -32.65 -12.06
CA ARG A 350 16.60 -31.94 -11.25
C ARG A 350 16.57 -30.44 -11.57
N ALA A 351 16.58 -29.59 -10.56
CA ALA A 351 16.71 -28.16 -10.76
C ALA A 351 17.73 -27.59 -9.78
N GLU A 352 18.73 -26.91 -10.31
CA GLU A 352 19.79 -26.29 -9.51
C GLU A 352 20.28 -25.00 -10.12
N ARG A 353 20.85 -24.14 -9.29
CA ARG A 353 21.49 -22.91 -9.74
C ARG A 353 22.98 -23.17 -9.98
N GLU A 354 23.44 -22.91 -11.19
CA GLU A 354 24.84 -22.88 -11.56
C GLU A 354 25.24 -21.42 -11.86
N LEU A 355 25.96 -20.77 -10.93
CA LEU A 355 26.30 -19.34 -11.00
C LEU A 355 25.06 -18.45 -11.20
N ASP A 356 24.94 -17.80 -12.36
CA ASP A 356 23.84 -16.94 -12.73
C ASP A 356 22.82 -17.60 -13.66
N THR A 357 22.85 -18.94 -13.72
CA THR A 357 21.97 -19.72 -14.58
C THR A 357 21.17 -20.72 -13.75
N LEU A 358 19.88 -20.80 -14.00
CA LEU A 358 19.06 -21.90 -13.51
C LEU A 358 19.15 -23.04 -14.52
N VAL A 359 19.53 -24.21 -14.03
CA VAL A 359 19.62 -25.44 -14.83
C VAL A 359 18.48 -26.35 -14.41
N VAL A 360 17.66 -26.79 -15.36
CA VAL A 360 16.61 -27.77 -15.15
C VAL A 360 16.85 -28.96 -16.06
N GLU A 361 16.98 -30.13 -15.47
CA GLU A 361 17.21 -31.39 -16.18
C GLU A 361 16.02 -32.33 -16.01
N VAL A 362 15.60 -32.95 -17.11
CA VAL A 362 14.65 -34.06 -17.11
C VAL A 362 15.34 -35.23 -17.80
N ALA A 363 15.60 -36.32 -17.06
CA ALA A 363 16.31 -37.46 -17.54
C ALA A 363 15.55 -38.77 -17.27
N ASP A 364 15.59 -39.69 -18.24
CA ASP A 364 15.12 -41.06 -18.11
C ASP A 364 16.25 -42.05 -18.39
N ASP A 365 16.06 -43.30 -17.97
CA ASP A 365 16.98 -44.42 -18.23
C ASP A 365 16.38 -45.43 -19.25
N GLY A 366 15.47 -44.96 -20.09
CA GLY A 366 14.76 -45.77 -21.07
C GLY A 366 15.51 -46.04 -22.36
N VAL A 367 14.74 -46.25 -23.45
CA VAL A 367 15.28 -46.56 -24.81
C VAL A 367 16.08 -45.42 -25.43
N GLY A 368 16.03 -44.21 -24.86
CA GLY A 368 16.71 -43.04 -25.38
C GLY A 368 16.03 -42.44 -26.64
N LEU A 369 16.76 -41.50 -27.24
CA LEU A 369 16.26 -40.78 -28.43
C LEU A 369 16.83 -41.35 -29.72
N PRO A 370 16.10 -41.27 -30.84
CA PRO A 370 16.62 -41.63 -32.15
C PRO A 370 17.94 -40.94 -32.50
N ALA A 371 18.83 -41.62 -33.24
CA ALA A 371 20.15 -41.10 -33.56
C ALA A 371 20.12 -39.78 -34.36
N ASP A 372 19.04 -39.53 -35.10
CA ASP A 372 18.76 -38.34 -35.89
C ASP A 372 17.91 -37.31 -35.18
N PHE A 373 17.70 -37.47 -33.88
CA PHE A 373 16.92 -36.51 -33.09
C PHE A 373 17.62 -35.15 -33.00
N GLU A 374 16.99 -34.12 -33.52
CA GLU A 374 17.40 -32.72 -33.39
C GLU A 374 16.28 -31.88 -32.80
N ILE A 375 16.58 -31.06 -31.81
CA ILE A 375 15.65 -30.07 -31.25
C ILE A 375 15.26 -29.08 -32.35
N GLY A 376 13.98 -29.00 -32.68
CA GLY A 376 13.43 -28.04 -33.67
C GLY A 376 13.28 -28.58 -35.10
N ARG A 377 14.06 -29.56 -35.53
CA ARG A 377 13.93 -30.14 -36.88
C ARG A 377 13.07 -31.42 -36.93
N SER A 378 13.17 -32.25 -35.93
CA SER A 378 12.45 -33.54 -35.86
C SER A 378 11.07 -33.44 -35.23
N SER A 379 10.64 -32.26 -34.74
CA SER A 379 9.41 -32.18 -33.93
C SER A 379 8.15 -32.10 -34.80
N LYS A 380 7.74 -33.24 -35.39
CA LYS A 380 6.35 -33.41 -35.86
C LYS A 380 5.34 -33.36 -34.65
N SER A 381 5.81 -33.54 -33.41
CA SER A 381 4.96 -33.52 -32.24
C SER A 381 4.70 -32.08 -31.74
N LEU A 382 3.45 -31.81 -31.40
CA LEU A 382 3.03 -30.52 -30.83
C LEU A 382 3.78 -30.18 -29.54
N GLY A 383 4.07 -31.19 -28.69
CA GLY A 383 4.78 -31.04 -27.42
C GLY A 383 6.17 -30.43 -27.56
N MET A 384 7.00 -30.97 -28.45
CA MET A 384 8.35 -30.44 -28.68
C MET A 384 8.36 -29.05 -29.31
N ARG A 385 7.35 -28.67 -30.07
CA ARG A 385 7.17 -27.29 -30.53
C ARG A 385 6.86 -26.31 -29.41
N VAL A 386 6.04 -26.74 -28.44
CA VAL A 386 5.74 -25.98 -27.23
C VAL A 386 7.02 -25.82 -26.41
N VAL A 387 7.77 -26.91 -26.17
CA VAL A 387 9.06 -26.88 -25.45
C VAL A 387 10.02 -25.86 -26.09
N GLY A 388 10.19 -25.89 -27.43
CA GLY A 388 11.03 -24.93 -28.12
C GLY A 388 10.55 -23.48 -28.04
N SER A 389 9.23 -23.25 -28.00
CA SER A 389 8.66 -21.91 -27.83
C SER A 389 8.88 -21.38 -26.40
N LEU A 390 8.65 -22.21 -25.37
CA LEU A 390 8.85 -21.85 -23.97
C LEU A 390 10.33 -21.59 -23.65
N THR A 391 11.25 -22.38 -24.23
CA THR A 391 12.69 -22.14 -24.11
C THR A 391 13.08 -20.75 -24.61
N ARG A 392 12.58 -20.36 -25.78
CA ARG A 392 12.80 -18.99 -26.33
C ARG A 392 12.19 -17.91 -25.48
N GLN A 393 10.99 -18.12 -24.94
CA GLN A 393 10.32 -17.17 -24.03
C GLN A 393 11.14 -16.93 -22.77
N LEU A 394 11.79 -17.96 -22.25
CA LEU A 394 12.67 -17.90 -21.06
C LEU A 394 14.05 -17.26 -21.38
N GLY A 395 14.35 -16.97 -22.66
CA GLY A 395 15.71 -16.57 -23.06
C GLY A 395 16.74 -17.66 -22.78
N GLY A 396 16.31 -18.92 -22.67
CA GLY A 396 17.13 -20.04 -22.30
C GLY A 396 17.66 -20.86 -23.50
N THR A 397 18.50 -21.84 -23.19
CA THR A 397 19.02 -22.81 -24.14
C THR A 397 18.61 -24.21 -23.70
N LEU A 398 18.06 -25.01 -24.61
CA LEU A 398 17.75 -26.42 -24.38
C LEU A 398 18.74 -27.26 -25.14
N THR A 399 19.39 -28.17 -24.42
CA THR A 399 20.37 -29.14 -24.97
C THR A 399 19.95 -30.56 -24.64
N VAL A 400 20.45 -31.50 -25.40
CA VAL A 400 20.26 -32.94 -25.19
C VAL A 400 21.63 -33.60 -25.08
N PRO A 401 22.19 -33.64 -23.85
CA PRO A 401 23.43 -34.34 -23.61
C PRO A 401 23.29 -35.83 -23.99
N ARG A 402 24.23 -36.37 -24.72
CA ARG A 402 24.26 -37.81 -25.00
C ARG A 402 24.68 -38.56 -23.74
N THR A 403 23.75 -39.15 -23.05
CA THR A 403 23.93 -40.09 -21.98
C THR A 403 24.02 -41.50 -22.59
N GLY A 404 24.84 -42.37 -22.09
CA GLY A 404 25.03 -43.71 -22.65
C GLY A 404 23.76 -44.59 -22.60
N GLN A 405 22.74 -44.19 -21.84
CA GLN A 405 21.48 -44.89 -21.66
C GLN A 405 20.37 -43.85 -21.38
N GLY A 406 19.18 -43.99 -22.01
CA GLY A 406 18.05 -43.11 -21.85
C GLY A 406 18.19 -41.77 -22.57
N ALA A 407 17.31 -40.83 -22.25
CA ALA A 407 17.33 -39.45 -22.73
C ALA A 407 17.54 -38.45 -21.59
N CYS A 408 18.22 -37.35 -21.89
CA CYS A 408 18.39 -36.22 -20.96
C CYS A 408 18.15 -34.90 -21.68
N PHE A 409 17.23 -34.11 -21.16
CA PHE A 409 16.98 -32.75 -21.63
C PHE A 409 17.47 -31.76 -20.57
N ARG A 410 18.39 -30.88 -20.93
CA ARG A 410 18.96 -29.86 -20.05
C ARG A 410 18.58 -28.47 -20.55
N LEU A 411 17.78 -27.78 -19.76
CA LEU A 411 17.39 -26.39 -19.95
C LEU A 411 18.27 -25.49 -19.10
N GLU A 412 18.88 -24.50 -19.71
CA GLU A 412 19.65 -23.45 -19.06
C GLU A 412 18.96 -22.11 -19.23
N VAL A 413 18.60 -21.45 -18.13
CA VAL A 413 17.87 -20.18 -18.10
C VAL A 413 18.69 -19.15 -17.33
N PRO A 414 19.12 -18.02 -17.95
CA PRO A 414 19.83 -16.96 -17.24
C PRO A 414 18.97 -16.40 -16.11
N LEU A 415 19.50 -16.25 -14.89
CA LEU A 415 18.80 -15.67 -13.73
C LEU A 415 18.89 -14.14 -13.70
N ALA A 416 19.95 -13.58 -14.27
CA ALA A 416 20.12 -12.14 -14.44
C ALA A 416 19.50 -11.70 -15.76
N GLY A 417 18.49 -10.81 -15.68
CA GLY A 417 17.79 -10.20 -16.81
C GLY A 417 16.81 -9.15 -16.31
#